data_69a1f08ef9277494c2ecc122bd407c60
#
_entry.id   69a1f08ef9277494c2ecc122bd407c60
#
_cell.length_a   1.000
_cell.length_b   1.000
_cell.length_c   1.000
_cell.angle_alpha   90.00
_cell.angle_beta   90.00
_cell.angle_gamma   90.00
#
_symmetry.space_group_name_H-M   'P 1'
#
loop_
_entity.id
_entity.type
_entity.pdbx_description
1 polymer ?
#
loop_
_entity_poly.entity_id
_entity_poly.type
_entity_poly.pdbx_seq_one_letter_code
_entity_poly.pdbx_strand_id
1 'polypeptide(L)'
;MLVCGIDEAGRGCLAGSLFVAGVVCDEKVLNQNLAKDLQKIGIKDSKKLSKKKRYELKSRLEKISHLSHFVVEKTAEEIDTKGLSVCLKEALEAIMQAVVNVAKNEVIKKSNDRDDMADDGLGKSSGGDLLDLPQEDLIRFYFDGNSTFGASTLSVGRDSATKISLECIVKGDELVPLISCASIYAKCAKDTQSAQLDKIYPQYDLATNAGYGTKAHIESIARYGLSPIHRASFCEKFLGYATSLDSALFGECGESSDFVESSGVKTSDTKSSKPKSTKRTTKATDKNQPSLFSGLS
;
A
#
# COMPACT_ATOMS: atom_id res chain seq x y z
N MET A 1 14.18 -14.48 15.66
CA MET A 1 13.94 -14.08 14.27
C MET A 1 12.81 -13.06 14.26
N LEU A 2 12.96 -11.97 13.51
CA LEU A 2 11.90 -10.99 13.32
C LEU A 2 11.03 -11.36 12.10
N VAL A 3 9.73 -11.11 12.20
CA VAL A 3 8.77 -11.26 11.10
C VAL A 3 8.06 -9.94 10.90
N CYS A 4 8.02 -9.46 9.68
CA CYS A 4 7.35 -8.21 9.30
C CYS A 4 6.27 -8.48 8.25
N GLY A 5 5.05 -8.03 8.53
CA GLY A 5 3.97 -7.98 7.55
C GLY A 5 3.81 -6.57 7.01
N ILE A 6 3.59 -6.42 5.71
CA ILE A 6 3.49 -5.13 5.00
C ILE A 6 2.22 -5.10 4.16
N ASP A 7 1.53 -3.96 4.15
CA ASP A 7 0.36 -3.70 3.27
C ASP A 7 0.32 -2.22 2.89
N GLU A 8 -0.45 -1.89 1.84
CA GLU A 8 -0.61 -0.53 1.35
C GLU A 8 -2.08 -0.06 1.36
N ALA A 9 -2.26 1.25 1.37
CA ALA A 9 -3.55 1.91 1.17
C ALA A 9 -3.44 3.12 0.24
N GLY A 10 -4.45 3.29 -0.62
CA GLY A 10 -4.49 4.42 -1.54
C GLY A 10 -3.82 4.19 -2.89
N ARG A 11 -3.47 2.96 -3.26
CA ARG A 11 -2.84 2.63 -4.54
C ARG A 11 -3.63 3.13 -5.76
N GLY A 12 -4.94 2.90 -5.80
CA GLY A 12 -5.82 3.27 -6.91
C GLY A 12 -6.56 4.61 -6.74
N CYS A 13 -6.15 5.47 -5.80
CA CYS A 13 -6.78 6.76 -5.59
C CYS A 13 -6.43 7.76 -6.69
N LEU A 14 -7.39 8.61 -7.06
CA LEU A 14 -7.19 9.76 -7.95
C LEU A 14 -6.58 10.95 -7.20
N ALA A 15 -6.79 11.02 -5.88
CA ALA A 15 -6.30 12.09 -5.02
C ALA A 15 -5.67 11.58 -3.73
N GLY A 16 -4.70 12.33 -3.21
CA GLY A 16 -3.96 12.07 -1.98
C GLY A 16 -2.89 11.00 -2.13
N SER A 17 -2.18 10.77 -1.04
CA SER A 17 -0.98 9.93 -0.99
C SER A 17 -1.29 8.44 -1.01
N LEU A 18 -0.27 7.67 -1.36
CA LEU A 18 -0.14 6.24 -1.08
C LEU A 18 0.51 6.09 0.30
N PHE A 19 0.00 5.18 1.11
CA PHE A 19 0.59 4.81 2.39
C PHE A 19 0.97 3.34 2.38
N VAL A 20 2.21 3.03 2.74
CA VAL A 20 2.70 1.67 2.95
C VAL A 20 3.03 1.53 4.43
N ALA A 21 2.50 0.50 5.08
CA ALA A 21 2.77 0.24 6.48
C ALA A 21 3.42 -1.13 6.67
N GLY A 22 4.33 -1.20 7.63
CA GLY A 22 4.95 -2.44 8.09
C GLY A 22 4.72 -2.64 9.58
N VAL A 23 4.42 -3.88 10.00
CA VAL A 23 4.30 -4.27 11.40
C VAL A 23 5.23 -5.45 11.66
N VAL A 24 6.08 -5.31 12.66
CA VAL A 24 7.14 -6.28 12.99
C VAL A 24 7.05 -6.75 14.43
N CYS A 25 7.32 -8.02 14.65
CA CYS A 25 7.52 -8.60 15.98
C CYS A 25 8.50 -9.79 15.94
N ASP A 26 8.90 -10.28 17.13
CA ASP A 26 9.64 -11.55 17.21
C ASP A 26 8.71 -12.73 16.86
N GLU A 27 9.21 -13.66 16.06
CA GLU A 27 8.45 -14.83 15.60
C GLU A 27 8.02 -15.74 16.76
N LYS A 28 8.84 -15.87 17.80
CA LYS A 28 8.49 -16.68 18.98
C LYS A 28 7.27 -16.08 19.69
N VAL A 29 7.23 -14.74 19.82
CA VAL A 29 6.10 -14.03 20.42
C VAL A 29 4.85 -14.19 19.55
N LEU A 30 5.00 -14.09 18.24
CA LEU A 30 3.90 -14.29 17.29
C LEU A 30 3.27 -15.68 17.43
N ASN A 31 4.11 -16.72 17.47
CA ASN A 31 3.68 -18.11 17.50
C ASN A 31 3.12 -18.56 18.86
N GLN A 32 3.51 -17.93 19.97
CA GLN A 32 3.03 -18.29 21.30
C GLN A 32 1.54 -17.95 21.50
N ASN A 33 1.20 -16.69 21.58
CA ASN A 33 -0.17 -16.24 21.85
C ASN A 33 -0.61 -15.06 21.00
N LEU A 34 0.33 -14.23 20.51
CA LEU A 34 0.01 -12.98 19.85
C LEU A 34 -0.89 -13.16 18.63
N ALA A 35 -0.65 -14.17 17.77
CA ALA A 35 -1.47 -14.43 16.60
C ALA A 35 -2.94 -14.71 16.98
N LYS A 36 -3.17 -15.50 18.05
CA LYS A 36 -4.52 -15.79 18.56
C LYS A 36 -5.17 -14.55 19.15
N ASP A 37 -4.42 -13.72 19.87
CA ASP A 37 -4.93 -12.50 20.48
C ASP A 37 -5.26 -11.44 19.41
N LEU A 38 -4.44 -11.33 18.38
CA LEU A 38 -4.73 -10.49 17.21
C LEU A 38 -6.04 -10.92 16.51
N GLN A 39 -6.27 -12.22 16.35
CA GLN A 39 -7.52 -12.73 15.80
C GLN A 39 -8.74 -12.42 16.70
N LYS A 40 -8.61 -12.59 18.03
CA LYS A 40 -9.69 -12.28 19.00
C LYS A 40 -10.09 -10.82 18.97
N ILE A 41 -9.15 -9.90 18.79
CA ILE A 41 -9.47 -8.46 18.69
C ILE A 41 -10.10 -8.08 17.35
N GLY A 42 -10.19 -9.01 16.39
CA GLY A 42 -10.92 -8.83 15.13
C GLY A 42 -10.17 -8.10 14.04
N ILE A 43 -8.82 -8.24 13.98
CA ILE A 43 -8.00 -7.64 12.90
C ILE A 43 -8.25 -8.29 11.55
N LYS A 44 -8.76 -9.52 11.52
CA LYS A 44 -9.07 -10.26 10.30
C LYS A 44 -10.12 -9.49 9.48
N ASP A 45 -9.87 -9.35 8.19
CA ASP A 45 -10.81 -8.72 7.25
C ASP A 45 -10.91 -7.18 7.36
N SER A 46 -9.74 -6.52 7.38
CA SER A 46 -9.62 -5.05 7.48
C SER A 46 -10.41 -4.27 6.42
N LYS A 47 -10.70 -4.88 5.26
CA LYS A 47 -11.47 -4.30 4.16
C LYS A 47 -12.95 -4.08 4.53
N LYS A 48 -13.51 -4.91 5.41
CA LYS A 48 -14.90 -4.82 5.88
C LYS A 48 -15.09 -3.94 7.12
N LEU A 49 -14.00 -3.46 7.71
CA LEU A 49 -14.06 -2.64 8.92
C LEU A 49 -14.48 -1.20 8.60
N SER A 50 -15.38 -0.64 9.40
CA SER A 50 -15.69 0.79 9.37
C SER A 50 -14.47 1.62 9.81
N LYS A 51 -14.40 2.91 9.39
CA LYS A 51 -13.34 3.85 9.84
C LYS A 51 -13.21 3.84 11.37
N LYS A 52 -14.33 4.00 12.11
CA LYS A 52 -14.33 3.98 13.58
C LYS A 52 -13.69 2.71 14.14
N LYS A 53 -14.03 1.54 13.58
CA LYS A 53 -13.48 0.26 14.06
C LYS A 53 -12.00 0.12 13.76
N ARG A 54 -11.50 0.63 12.61
CA ARG A 54 -10.07 0.66 12.29
C ARG A 54 -9.28 1.49 13.31
N TYR A 55 -9.75 2.68 13.67
CA TYR A 55 -9.09 3.51 14.70
C TYR A 55 -9.11 2.86 16.09
N GLU A 56 -10.20 2.21 16.46
CA GLU A 56 -10.28 1.45 17.71
C GLU A 56 -9.26 0.31 17.75
N LEU A 57 -9.14 -0.44 16.64
CA LEU A 57 -8.15 -1.51 16.54
C LEU A 57 -6.73 -0.99 16.53
N LYS A 58 -6.44 0.10 15.78
CA LYS A 58 -5.14 0.77 15.80
C LYS A 58 -4.73 1.13 17.23
N SER A 59 -5.63 1.76 18.00
CA SER A 59 -5.36 2.12 19.41
C SER A 59 -5.13 0.90 20.30
N ARG A 60 -5.69 -0.27 19.98
CA ARG A 60 -5.41 -1.51 20.69
C ARG A 60 -4.04 -2.08 20.31
N LEU A 61 -3.71 -2.05 19.02
CA LEU A 61 -2.41 -2.52 18.52
C LEU A 61 -1.25 -1.71 19.10
N GLU A 62 -1.40 -0.39 19.24
CA GLU A 62 -0.39 0.52 19.83
C GLU A 62 -0.09 0.21 21.30
N LYS A 63 -0.97 -0.51 22.00
CA LYS A 63 -0.76 -0.95 23.39
C LYS A 63 0.00 -2.26 23.51
N ILE A 64 0.26 -2.95 22.41
CA ILE A 64 0.99 -4.23 22.41
C ILE A 64 2.49 -3.93 22.31
N SER A 65 3.20 -4.06 23.43
CA SER A 65 4.62 -3.71 23.57
C SER A 65 5.56 -4.48 22.62
N HIS A 66 5.14 -5.66 22.16
CA HIS A 66 5.92 -6.51 21.27
C HIS A 66 5.75 -6.23 19.79
N LEU A 67 4.88 -5.24 19.43
CA LEU A 67 4.67 -4.80 18.06
C LEU A 67 5.36 -3.46 17.83
N SER A 68 6.18 -3.39 16.80
CA SER A 68 6.64 -2.13 16.24
C SER A 68 6.00 -1.91 14.89
N HIS A 69 5.70 -0.65 14.54
CA HIS A 69 5.09 -0.32 13.26
C HIS A 69 5.78 0.86 12.59
N PHE A 70 5.73 0.88 11.28
CA PHE A 70 6.26 1.93 10.42
C PHE A 70 5.20 2.29 9.38
N VAL A 71 5.14 3.56 9.00
CA VAL A 71 4.28 4.03 7.92
C VAL A 71 5.09 4.95 7.03
N VAL A 72 5.10 4.67 5.75
CA VAL A 72 5.75 5.48 4.71
C VAL A 72 4.67 6.07 3.83
N GLU A 73 4.76 7.37 3.61
CA GLU A 73 3.89 8.12 2.70
C GLU A 73 4.62 8.39 1.38
N LYS A 74 3.89 8.27 0.27
CA LYS A 74 4.27 8.74 -1.05
C LYS A 74 3.21 9.68 -1.57
N THR A 75 3.58 10.94 -1.80
CA THR A 75 2.65 12.01 -2.18
C THR A 75 2.08 11.83 -3.59
N ALA A 76 1.01 12.55 -3.92
CA ALA A 76 0.48 12.58 -5.28
C ALA A 76 1.51 13.07 -6.28
N GLU A 77 2.30 14.10 -5.92
CA GLU A 77 3.38 14.65 -6.73
C GLU A 77 4.51 13.64 -6.99
N GLU A 78 4.94 12.90 -5.96
CA GLU A 78 5.94 11.82 -6.13
C GLU A 78 5.43 10.74 -7.09
N ILE A 79 4.13 10.37 -6.97
CA ILE A 79 3.52 9.35 -7.82
C ILE A 79 3.45 9.82 -9.27
N ASP A 80 3.07 11.07 -9.53
CA ASP A 80 3.01 11.63 -10.87
C ASP A 80 4.42 11.79 -11.50
N THR A 81 5.42 12.14 -10.67
CA THR A 81 6.78 12.38 -11.14
C THR A 81 7.56 11.09 -11.39
N LYS A 82 7.47 10.12 -10.47
CA LYS A 82 8.28 8.90 -10.48
C LYS A 82 7.52 7.67 -11.00
N GLY A 83 6.20 7.73 -10.98
CA GLY A 83 5.32 6.60 -11.23
C GLY A 83 5.04 5.75 -9.98
N LEU A 84 3.85 5.14 -9.95
CA LEU A 84 3.35 4.37 -8.81
C LEU A 84 4.27 3.20 -8.42
N SER A 85 4.80 2.48 -9.41
CA SER A 85 5.65 1.29 -9.16
C SER A 85 6.96 1.66 -8.49
N VAL A 86 7.57 2.79 -8.86
CA VAL A 86 8.80 3.30 -8.23
C VAL A 86 8.50 3.74 -6.81
N CYS A 87 7.41 4.47 -6.59
CA CYS A 87 6.98 4.90 -5.25
C CYS A 87 6.71 3.71 -4.32
N LEU A 88 6.07 2.64 -4.82
CA LEU A 88 5.85 1.41 -4.06
C LEU A 88 7.19 0.73 -3.72
N LYS A 89 8.08 0.58 -4.69
CA LYS A 89 9.42 0.03 -4.47
C LYS A 89 10.16 0.78 -3.36
N GLU A 90 10.29 2.11 -3.51
CA GLU A 90 10.96 2.96 -2.53
C GLU A 90 10.34 2.85 -1.12
N ALA A 91 9.02 2.78 -1.03
CA ALA A 91 8.32 2.65 0.24
C ALA A 91 8.56 1.28 0.90
N LEU A 92 8.53 0.19 0.11
CA LEU A 92 8.85 -1.16 0.60
C LEU A 92 10.29 -1.25 1.10
N GLU A 93 11.25 -0.73 0.33
CA GLU A 93 12.67 -0.68 0.72
C GLU A 93 12.88 0.14 2.00
N ALA A 94 12.17 1.26 2.15
CA ALA A 94 12.23 2.08 3.37
C ALA A 94 11.70 1.33 4.60
N ILE A 95 10.59 0.59 4.49
CA ILE A 95 10.07 -0.27 5.56
C ILE A 95 11.08 -1.36 5.90
N MET A 96 11.62 -2.06 4.91
CA MET A 96 12.62 -3.12 5.12
C MET A 96 13.84 -2.57 5.85
N GLN A 97 14.36 -1.41 5.44
CA GLN A 97 15.49 -0.77 6.09
C GLN A 97 15.19 -0.35 7.53
N ALA A 98 13.99 0.17 7.81
CA ALA A 98 13.57 0.53 9.17
C ALA A 98 13.55 -0.69 10.09
N VAL A 99 13.07 -1.84 9.63
CA VAL A 99 13.03 -3.09 10.39
C VAL A 99 14.45 -3.63 10.64
N VAL A 100 15.34 -3.57 9.64
CA VAL A 100 16.75 -3.93 9.81
C VAL A 100 17.41 -3.09 10.89
N ASN A 101 17.12 -1.80 10.95
CA ASN A 101 17.67 -0.92 11.98
C ASN A 101 17.15 -1.29 13.38
N VAL A 102 15.89 -1.73 13.51
CA VAL A 102 15.37 -2.26 14.79
C VAL A 102 16.13 -3.52 15.21
N ALA A 103 16.32 -4.45 14.28
CA ALA A 103 17.06 -5.69 14.56
C ALA A 103 18.49 -5.40 15.07
N LYS A 104 19.20 -4.48 14.43
CA LYS A 104 20.54 -4.03 14.85
C LYS A 104 20.55 -3.48 16.27
N ASN A 105 19.59 -2.62 16.59
CA ASN A 105 19.49 -2.00 17.92
C ASN A 105 19.20 -3.04 19.03
N GLU A 106 18.38 -4.06 18.73
CA GLU A 106 18.11 -5.13 19.69
C GLU A 106 19.34 -5.99 20.01
N VAL A 107 20.19 -6.23 19.00
CA VAL A 107 21.43 -7.02 19.22
C VAL A 107 22.43 -6.19 20.02
N ILE A 108 22.61 -4.91 19.73
CA ILE A 108 23.50 -4.02 20.49
C ILE A 108 23.07 -3.96 21.96
N LYS A 109 21.76 -3.88 22.26
CA LYS A 109 21.26 -3.91 23.64
C LYS A 109 21.62 -5.22 24.33
N LYS A 110 21.40 -6.35 23.68
CA LYS A 110 21.71 -7.68 24.25
C LYS A 110 23.21 -7.92 24.46
N SER A 111 24.11 -7.29 23.68
CA SER A 111 25.56 -7.36 23.91
C SER A 111 25.96 -6.53 25.13
N ASN A 112 25.45 -5.31 25.28
CA ASN A 112 25.73 -4.44 26.41
C ASN A 112 25.24 -5.04 27.75
N ASP A 113 24.04 -5.63 27.78
CA ASP A 113 23.46 -6.29 28.95
C ASP A 113 24.30 -7.53 29.39
N ARG A 114 25.08 -8.13 28.49
CA ARG A 114 25.99 -9.26 28.82
C ARG A 114 27.33 -8.79 29.38
N ASP A 115 27.83 -7.65 28.87
CA ASP A 115 29.10 -7.08 29.36
C ASP A 115 28.95 -6.52 30.77
N ASP A 116 27.77 -6.04 31.18
CA ASP A 116 27.49 -5.57 32.55
C ASP A 116 27.37 -6.72 33.57
N MET A 117 27.20 -7.98 33.13
CA MET A 117 27.15 -9.16 34.01
C MET A 117 28.49 -9.92 34.12
N ALA A 118 29.49 -9.57 33.32
CA ALA A 118 30.78 -10.22 33.27
C ALA A 118 31.89 -9.34 33.90
N ASP A 119 31.79 -9.08 35.20
CA ASP A 119 32.92 -8.51 35.98
C ASP A 119 33.79 -9.63 36.55
N ASP A 120 34.22 -10.56 35.68
CA ASP A 120 35.30 -11.53 35.98
C ASP A 120 36.39 -11.38 34.90
N GLY A 121 37.40 -10.61 35.26
CA GLY A 121 38.56 -10.18 34.52
C GLY A 121 39.29 -11.17 33.61
N LEU A 122 38.68 -11.65 32.55
CA LEU A 122 39.38 -12.30 31.43
C LEU A 122 38.76 -11.95 30.07
N GLY A 123 39.49 -11.17 29.32
CA GLY A 123 39.40 -11.14 27.85
C GLY A 123 38.16 -10.45 27.28
N LYS A 124 38.34 -9.19 26.84
CA LYS A 124 37.44 -8.54 25.87
C LYS A 124 37.26 -9.44 24.67
N SER A 125 36.20 -10.22 24.65
CA SER A 125 35.69 -10.84 23.43
C SER A 125 35.15 -9.71 22.59
N SER A 126 35.80 -9.48 21.46
CA SER A 126 35.29 -8.57 20.40
C SER A 126 33.82 -8.86 20.16
N GLY A 127 32.95 -7.90 20.49
CA GLY A 127 31.53 -8.04 20.28
C GLY A 127 31.27 -8.49 18.85
N GLY A 128 30.74 -9.71 18.69
CA GLY A 128 30.39 -10.24 17.39
C GLY A 128 29.45 -9.27 16.70
N ASP A 129 29.90 -8.70 15.61
CA ASP A 129 29.10 -7.77 14.81
C ASP A 129 27.86 -8.54 14.39
N LEU A 130 26.68 -7.93 14.45
CA LEU A 130 25.43 -8.51 13.91
C LEU A 130 25.61 -8.93 12.44
N LEU A 131 26.63 -8.43 11.79
CA LEU A 131 27.06 -8.73 10.44
C LEU A 131 27.66 -10.13 10.27
N ASP A 132 28.06 -10.80 11.38
CA ASP A 132 28.68 -12.14 11.36
C ASP A 132 27.65 -13.28 11.44
N LEU A 133 26.37 -12.97 11.71
CA LEU A 133 25.29 -13.96 11.70
C LEU A 133 24.68 -14.06 10.29
N PRO A 134 24.31 -15.27 9.81
CA PRO A 134 23.56 -15.44 8.56
C PRO A 134 22.25 -14.65 8.66
N GLN A 135 22.20 -13.49 8.04
CA GLN A 135 21.07 -12.56 8.20
C GLN A 135 19.81 -13.02 7.48
N GLU A 136 19.93 -14.00 6.59
CA GLU A 136 18.77 -14.65 5.90
C GLU A 136 17.83 -15.30 6.92
N ASP A 137 18.33 -15.72 8.10
CA ASP A 137 17.54 -16.32 9.16
C ASP A 137 17.04 -15.32 10.22
N LEU A 138 17.40 -14.03 10.11
CA LEU A 138 17.07 -13.06 11.16
C LEU A 138 15.78 -12.30 10.94
N ILE A 139 15.40 -12.04 9.67
CA ILE A 139 14.23 -11.22 9.34
C ILE A 139 13.52 -11.81 8.13
N ARG A 140 12.20 -11.99 8.25
CA ARG A 140 11.31 -12.36 7.13
C ARG A 140 10.33 -11.23 6.86
N PHE A 141 10.18 -10.88 5.59
CA PHE A 141 9.25 -9.87 5.12
C PHE A 141 8.16 -10.49 4.25
N TYR A 142 6.91 -10.16 4.57
CA TYR A 142 5.73 -10.58 3.83
C TYR A 142 4.92 -9.37 3.40
N PHE A 143 4.60 -9.28 2.12
CA PHE A 143 3.82 -8.18 1.55
C PHE A 143 2.50 -8.69 0.96
N ASP A 144 1.39 -7.95 1.19
CA ASP A 144 0.11 -8.27 0.56
C ASP A 144 0.16 -8.00 -0.94
N GLY A 145 -0.09 -9.03 -1.75
CA GLY A 145 -0.12 -8.87 -3.19
C GLY A 145 0.62 -9.94 -3.97
N ASN A 146 0.85 -9.66 -5.24
CA ASN A 146 1.48 -10.57 -6.20
C ASN A 146 2.75 -10.00 -6.85
N SER A 147 3.22 -8.85 -6.42
CA SER A 147 4.39 -8.17 -6.98
C SER A 147 5.12 -7.36 -5.91
N THR A 148 6.43 -7.48 -5.88
CA THR A 148 7.33 -6.67 -5.04
C THR A 148 7.70 -5.33 -5.68
N PHE A 149 7.22 -5.03 -6.87
CA PHE A 149 7.58 -3.83 -7.66
C PHE A 149 9.08 -3.64 -7.86
N GLY A 150 9.86 -4.73 -7.76
CA GLY A 150 11.32 -4.71 -7.85
C GLY A 150 12.05 -4.50 -6.51
N ALA A 151 11.31 -4.39 -5.36
CA ALA A 151 11.88 -4.41 -4.02
C ALA A 151 12.08 -5.84 -3.51
N SER A 152 12.58 -6.75 -4.35
CA SER A 152 12.65 -8.17 -4.00
C SER A 152 13.72 -8.50 -2.98
N THR A 153 14.77 -7.68 -2.89
CA THR A 153 15.90 -7.90 -1.98
C THR A 153 16.46 -6.60 -1.45
N LEU A 154 16.89 -6.61 -0.19
CA LEU A 154 17.68 -5.54 0.43
C LEU A 154 19.06 -6.08 0.75
N SER A 155 20.11 -5.40 0.28
CA SER A 155 21.49 -5.72 0.63
C SER A 155 21.85 -5.05 1.95
N VAL A 156 22.32 -5.84 2.93
CA VAL A 156 22.63 -5.36 4.28
C VAL A 156 24.06 -5.78 4.64
N GLY A 157 24.80 -4.89 5.31
CA GLY A 157 26.16 -5.17 5.75
C GLY A 157 27.21 -4.32 5.05
N ARG A 158 28.46 -4.38 5.52
CA ARG A 158 29.59 -3.59 4.97
C ARG A 158 29.92 -3.98 3.53
N ASP A 159 29.74 -5.26 3.21
CA ASP A 159 30.10 -5.80 1.90
C ASP A 159 28.88 -6.15 1.04
N SER A 160 27.67 -5.68 1.42
CA SER A 160 26.40 -6.03 0.76
C SER A 160 26.20 -7.55 0.58
N ALA A 161 26.84 -8.36 1.42
CA ALA A 161 26.92 -9.81 1.25
C ALA A 161 25.62 -10.50 1.63
N THR A 162 24.83 -9.91 2.54
CA THR A 162 23.59 -10.50 3.00
C THR A 162 22.40 -9.89 2.28
N LYS A 163 21.60 -10.74 1.64
CA LYS A 163 20.37 -10.37 0.95
C LYS A 163 19.17 -10.80 1.77
N ILE A 164 18.36 -9.84 2.20
CA ILE A 164 17.07 -10.08 2.83
C ILE A 164 16.00 -10.02 1.76
N SER A 165 15.16 -11.07 1.65
CA SER A 165 14.12 -11.16 0.63
C SER A 165 12.76 -10.69 1.15
N LEU A 166 11.96 -10.13 0.23
CA LEU A 166 10.55 -9.81 0.42
C LEU A 166 9.70 -10.82 -0.32
N GLU A 167 8.83 -11.52 0.39
CA GLU A 167 7.89 -12.50 -0.16
C GLU A 167 6.50 -11.90 -0.31
N CYS A 168 5.87 -12.11 -1.47
CA CYS A 168 4.49 -11.69 -1.72
C CYS A 168 3.50 -12.79 -1.37
N ILE A 169 2.45 -12.43 -0.64
CA ILE A 169 1.37 -13.34 -0.27
C ILE A 169 0.05 -12.77 -0.82
N VAL A 170 -0.54 -13.47 -1.77
CA VAL A 170 -1.86 -13.09 -2.31
C VAL A 170 -2.93 -13.21 -1.23
N LYS A 171 -3.68 -12.14 -0.98
CA LYS A 171 -4.63 -12.00 0.14
C LYS A 171 -3.96 -12.17 1.52
N GLY A 172 -2.74 -11.68 1.63
CA GLY A 172 -1.97 -11.74 2.87
C GLY A 172 -2.69 -11.04 4.03
N ASP A 173 -3.46 -10.00 3.75
CA ASP A 173 -4.28 -9.28 4.72
C ASP A 173 -5.38 -10.15 5.38
N GLU A 174 -5.76 -11.27 4.75
CA GLU A 174 -6.69 -12.27 5.31
C GLU A 174 -5.97 -13.45 5.97
N LEU A 175 -4.74 -13.75 5.55
CA LEU A 175 -4.00 -14.98 5.92
C LEU A 175 -2.95 -14.74 7.00
N VAL A 176 -2.26 -13.60 6.97
CA VAL A 176 -1.12 -13.29 7.84
C VAL A 176 -1.48 -12.18 8.83
N PRO A 177 -1.52 -12.46 10.14
CA PRO A 177 -1.93 -11.49 11.15
C PRO A 177 -1.16 -10.17 11.12
N LEU A 178 0.15 -10.19 10.84
CA LEU A 178 0.97 -8.98 10.76
C LEU A 178 0.66 -8.13 9.53
N ILE A 179 0.33 -8.76 8.39
CA ILE A 179 -0.15 -8.04 7.20
C ILE A 179 -1.51 -7.40 7.50
N SER A 180 -2.41 -8.12 8.19
CA SER A 180 -3.70 -7.55 8.63
C SER A 180 -3.52 -6.34 9.54
N CYS A 181 -2.53 -6.37 10.47
CA CYS A 181 -2.18 -5.21 11.29
C CYS A 181 -1.66 -4.05 10.43
N ALA A 182 -0.74 -4.32 9.51
CA ALA A 182 -0.19 -3.31 8.59
C ALA A 182 -1.30 -2.64 7.76
N SER A 183 -2.26 -3.43 7.28
CA SER A 183 -3.44 -2.95 6.57
C SER A 183 -4.24 -1.91 7.39
N ILE A 184 -4.41 -2.15 8.69
CA ILE A 184 -5.08 -1.20 9.59
C ILE A 184 -4.30 0.10 9.68
N TYR A 185 -2.97 0.05 9.86
CA TYR A 185 -2.15 1.25 9.95
C TYR A 185 -2.16 2.06 8.65
N ALA A 186 -1.97 1.41 7.50
CA ALA A 186 -2.00 2.06 6.19
C ALA A 186 -3.36 2.74 5.92
N LYS A 187 -4.47 2.03 6.18
CA LYS A 187 -5.82 2.57 6.00
C LYS A 187 -6.16 3.70 6.96
N CYS A 188 -5.72 3.61 8.23
CA CYS A 188 -5.90 4.71 9.19
C CYS A 188 -5.11 5.95 8.78
N ALA A 189 -3.88 5.81 8.28
CA ALA A 189 -3.10 6.94 7.77
C ALA A 189 -3.81 7.60 6.59
N LYS A 190 -4.30 6.80 5.62
CA LYS A 190 -5.08 7.29 4.48
C LYS A 190 -6.38 7.97 4.90
N ASP A 191 -7.14 7.37 5.82
CA ASP A 191 -8.39 7.96 6.34
C ASP A 191 -8.12 9.31 7.04
N THR A 192 -7.02 9.42 7.80
CA THR A 192 -6.60 10.66 8.47
C THR A 192 -6.28 11.74 7.45
N GLN A 193 -5.44 11.43 6.45
CA GLN A 193 -5.10 12.38 5.40
C GLN A 193 -6.35 12.83 4.63
N SER A 194 -7.22 11.89 4.26
CA SER A 194 -8.43 12.21 3.52
C SER A 194 -9.33 13.19 4.28
N ALA A 195 -9.47 13.01 5.60
CA ALA A 195 -10.23 13.92 6.45
C ALA A 195 -9.57 15.30 6.61
N GLN A 196 -8.24 15.38 6.54
CA GLN A 196 -7.51 16.66 6.55
C GLN A 196 -7.64 17.38 5.23
N LEU A 197 -7.47 16.67 4.11
CA LEU A 197 -7.60 17.23 2.76
C LEU A 197 -9.03 17.69 2.46
N ASP A 198 -10.03 17.00 2.98
CA ASP A 198 -11.43 17.39 2.83
C ASP A 198 -11.75 18.76 3.41
N LYS A 199 -11.09 19.14 4.51
CA LYS A 199 -11.23 20.49 5.10
C LYS A 199 -10.65 21.59 4.21
N ILE A 200 -9.62 21.27 3.40
CA ILE A 200 -8.94 22.22 2.51
C ILE A 200 -9.63 22.26 1.15
N TYR A 201 -10.12 21.11 0.69
CA TYR A 201 -10.74 20.93 -0.62
C TYR A 201 -12.11 20.28 -0.50
N PRO A 202 -13.09 20.95 0.19
CA PRO A 202 -14.40 20.33 0.49
C PRO A 202 -15.21 19.98 -0.74
N GLN A 203 -14.93 20.61 -1.88
CA GLN A 203 -15.64 20.35 -3.16
C GLN A 203 -15.42 18.95 -3.72
N TYR A 204 -14.44 18.18 -3.23
CA TYR A 204 -14.15 16.83 -3.71
C TYR A 204 -14.66 15.72 -2.78
N ASP A 205 -15.23 16.04 -1.60
CA ASP A 205 -15.79 15.09 -0.62
C ASP A 205 -14.83 13.93 -0.26
N LEU A 206 -13.55 14.29 0.01
CA LEU A 206 -12.49 13.33 0.26
C LEU A 206 -12.68 12.55 1.57
N ALA A 207 -13.40 13.12 2.54
CA ALA A 207 -13.76 12.43 3.78
C ALA A 207 -14.62 11.20 3.51
N THR A 208 -15.45 11.22 2.47
CA THR A 208 -16.34 10.12 2.07
C THR A 208 -15.65 9.16 1.11
N ASN A 209 -15.09 9.69 0.01
CA ASN A 209 -14.54 8.85 -1.07
C ASN A 209 -13.08 8.43 -0.86
N ALA A 210 -12.38 8.97 0.14
CA ALA A 210 -10.97 8.72 0.46
C ALA A 210 -10.01 8.90 -0.74
N GLY A 211 -10.38 9.74 -1.70
CA GLY A 211 -9.62 10.01 -2.92
C GLY A 211 -9.82 8.97 -4.03
N TYR A 212 -10.66 7.95 -3.85
CA TYR A 212 -10.98 6.99 -4.90
C TYR A 212 -11.86 7.61 -5.99
N GLY A 213 -11.75 7.08 -7.22
CA GLY A 213 -12.51 7.53 -8.40
C GLY A 213 -13.98 7.08 -8.36
N THR A 214 -14.71 7.48 -7.33
CA THR A 214 -16.18 7.34 -7.29
C THR A 214 -16.81 8.25 -8.32
N LYS A 215 -18.04 7.94 -8.73
CA LYS A 215 -18.80 8.79 -9.68
C LYS A 215 -18.83 10.25 -9.21
N ALA A 216 -19.18 10.48 -7.94
CA ALA A 216 -19.24 11.83 -7.35
C ALA A 216 -17.87 12.55 -7.38
N HIS A 217 -16.77 11.84 -7.12
CA HIS A 217 -15.44 12.44 -7.19
C HIS A 217 -15.04 12.81 -8.62
N ILE A 218 -15.35 11.95 -9.60
CA ILE A 218 -15.11 12.23 -11.02
C ILE A 218 -15.95 13.43 -11.50
N GLU A 219 -17.22 13.53 -11.09
CA GLU A 219 -18.09 14.68 -11.38
C GLU A 219 -17.55 15.96 -10.73
N SER A 220 -17.01 15.87 -9.51
CA SER A 220 -16.35 17.02 -8.86
C SER A 220 -15.09 17.44 -9.60
N ILE A 221 -14.27 16.51 -10.07
CA ILE A 221 -13.10 16.81 -10.91
C ILE A 221 -13.51 17.48 -12.22
N ALA A 222 -14.56 16.98 -12.88
CA ALA A 222 -15.09 17.59 -14.11
C ALA A 222 -15.57 19.01 -13.87
N ARG A 223 -16.20 19.29 -12.71
CA ARG A 223 -16.78 20.60 -12.38
C ARG A 223 -15.75 21.62 -11.88
N TYR A 224 -14.81 21.19 -11.05
CA TYR A 224 -13.89 22.09 -10.34
C TYR A 224 -12.43 22.01 -10.84
N GLY A 225 -12.15 21.11 -11.78
CA GLY A 225 -10.79 20.82 -12.24
C GLY A 225 -9.99 19.96 -11.27
N LEU A 226 -8.69 19.84 -11.54
CA LEU A 226 -7.73 19.21 -10.63
C LEU A 226 -7.18 20.22 -9.64
N SER A 227 -6.87 19.75 -8.44
CA SER A 227 -6.10 20.50 -7.44
C SER A 227 -4.76 19.80 -7.18
N PRO A 228 -3.81 20.43 -6.47
CA PRO A 228 -2.47 19.86 -6.24
C PRO A 228 -2.43 18.49 -5.55
N ILE A 229 -3.54 18.08 -4.94
CA ILE A 229 -3.65 16.78 -4.29
C ILE A 229 -4.03 15.64 -5.23
N HIS A 230 -4.45 15.95 -6.47
CA HIS A 230 -4.80 14.94 -7.46
C HIS A 230 -3.55 14.38 -8.14
N ARG A 231 -3.61 13.09 -8.46
CA ARG A 231 -2.62 12.42 -9.31
C ARG A 231 -3.04 12.65 -10.76
N ALA A 232 -2.45 13.67 -11.39
CA ALA A 232 -2.83 14.11 -12.73
C ALA A 232 -2.78 12.96 -13.75
N SER A 233 -1.73 12.13 -13.69
CA SER A 233 -1.57 10.95 -14.53
C SER A 233 -2.69 9.92 -14.40
N PHE A 234 -3.38 9.87 -13.24
CA PHE A 234 -4.51 8.95 -13.01
C PHE A 234 -5.83 9.57 -13.47
N CYS A 235 -5.88 10.90 -13.58
CA CYS A 235 -7.07 11.66 -13.89
C CYS A 235 -7.25 11.97 -15.38
N GLU A 236 -6.22 11.84 -16.22
CA GLU A 236 -6.23 12.19 -17.65
C GLU A 236 -7.46 11.70 -18.41
N LYS A 237 -7.84 10.44 -18.18
CA LYS A 237 -9.00 9.82 -18.82
C LYS A 237 -10.36 10.44 -18.43
N PHE A 238 -10.41 11.24 -17.37
CA PHE A 238 -11.62 11.88 -16.88
C PHE A 238 -11.71 13.36 -17.26
N LEU A 239 -10.60 13.99 -17.67
CA LEU A 239 -10.59 15.40 -18.05
C LEU A 239 -11.41 15.68 -19.32
N GLY A 240 -11.58 14.69 -20.19
CA GLY A 240 -12.46 14.79 -21.37
C GLY A 240 -13.98 14.75 -21.07
N TYR A 241 -14.37 14.33 -19.87
CA TYR A 241 -15.80 14.32 -19.48
C TYR A 241 -16.36 15.72 -19.21
N ALA A 242 -15.52 16.71 -18.89
CA ALA A 242 -15.93 18.09 -18.65
C ALA A 242 -16.57 18.71 -19.90
N THR A 243 -16.03 18.46 -21.09
CA THR A 243 -16.56 18.98 -22.37
C THR A 243 -17.89 18.36 -22.76
N SER A 244 -18.20 17.15 -22.33
CA SER A 244 -19.48 16.48 -22.62
C SER A 244 -20.59 16.87 -21.64
N LEU A 245 -20.24 17.26 -20.40
CA LEU A 245 -21.21 17.75 -19.40
C LEU A 245 -21.65 19.20 -19.69
N ASP A 246 -20.75 20.05 -20.16
CA ASP A 246 -21.09 21.43 -20.56
C ASP A 246 -22.05 21.45 -21.77
N SER A 247 -21.88 20.53 -22.72
CA SER A 247 -22.81 20.41 -23.84
C SER A 247 -24.19 19.89 -23.45
N ALA A 248 -24.31 19.12 -22.34
CA ALA A 248 -25.58 18.61 -21.85
C ALA A 248 -26.31 19.59 -20.90
N LEU A 249 -25.57 20.50 -20.24
CA LEU A 249 -26.12 21.49 -19.30
C LEU A 249 -26.40 22.86 -19.95
N PHE A 250 -25.76 23.17 -21.08
CA PHE A 250 -25.95 24.41 -21.84
C PHE A 250 -26.57 24.18 -23.24
N GLY A 251 -27.21 23.04 -23.45
CA GLY A 251 -28.04 22.79 -24.61
C GLY A 251 -29.23 23.75 -24.62
N GLU A 252 -29.24 24.60 -25.64
CA GLU A 252 -30.37 25.47 -26.08
C GLU A 252 -30.61 26.75 -25.27
N CYS A 253 -29.76 27.75 -25.48
CA CYS A 253 -30.23 29.09 -25.68
C CYS A 253 -30.18 29.37 -27.19
N GLY A 254 -31.36 29.34 -27.82
CA GLY A 254 -31.50 29.63 -29.24
C GLY A 254 -31.15 31.07 -29.57
N GLU A 255 -30.27 31.26 -30.53
CA GLU A 255 -30.25 32.46 -31.36
C GLU A 255 -30.53 32.05 -32.79
N SER A 256 -31.73 32.43 -33.21
CA SER A 256 -32.15 32.43 -34.60
C SER A 256 -31.38 33.50 -35.37
N SER A 257 -30.61 33.11 -36.36
CA SER A 257 -30.30 33.96 -37.49
C SER A 257 -30.17 33.12 -38.75
N ASP A 258 -31.14 33.33 -39.62
CA ASP A 258 -31.19 32.89 -41.01
C ASP A 258 -29.89 33.22 -41.75
N PHE A 259 -29.31 32.26 -42.44
CA PHE A 259 -28.65 32.53 -43.72
C PHE A 259 -28.62 31.27 -44.60
N VAL A 260 -28.99 31.53 -45.83
CA VAL A 260 -29.35 30.79 -47.02
C VAL A 260 -28.29 29.78 -47.52
N GLU A 261 -28.85 28.70 -48.11
CA GLU A 261 -28.34 27.67 -49.03
C GLU A 261 -27.05 27.93 -49.83
N SER A 262 -26.26 26.89 -50.00
CA SER A 262 -26.00 26.30 -51.34
C SER A 262 -25.25 24.96 -51.30
N SER A 263 -25.88 23.99 -51.96
CA SER A 263 -25.34 22.90 -52.82
C SER A 263 -24.19 22.02 -52.31
N GLY A 264 -24.45 20.78 -51.92
CA GLY A 264 -24.40 19.61 -52.80
C GLY A 264 -23.00 18.98 -52.95
N VAL A 265 -22.82 17.79 -52.39
CA VAL A 265 -22.24 16.64 -53.08
C VAL A 265 -22.42 15.36 -52.20
N LYS A 266 -23.01 14.35 -52.80
CA LYS A 266 -23.09 12.95 -52.29
C LYS A 266 -21.79 12.21 -52.57
N THR A 267 -21.31 11.39 -51.64
CA THR A 267 -20.68 10.06 -51.91
C THR A 267 -20.62 9.30 -50.58
N SER A 268 -21.36 8.25 -50.46
CA SER A 268 -21.14 6.80 -50.63
C SER A 268 -20.44 6.12 -49.45
N ASP A 269 -21.24 5.21 -48.88
CA ASP A 269 -20.97 4.09 -47.97
C ASP A 269 -19.58 3.45 -48.02
N THR A 270 -19.01 3.20 -46.83
CA THR A 270 -18.25 1.95 -46.62
C THR A 270 -18.43 1.48 -45.18
N LYS A 271 -19.07 0.32 -45.05
CA LYS A 271 -19.12 -0.53 -43.86
C LYS A 271 -17.72 -1.09 -43.60
N SER A 272 -17.20 -0.97 -42.38
CA SER A 272 -16.12 -1.83 -41.95
C SER A 272 -16.43 -2.45 -40.59
N SER A 273 -16.30 -3.76 -40.62
CA SER A 273 -16.64 -4.75 -39.63
C SER A 273 -15.70 -4.74 -38.41
N LYS A 274 -16.30 -4.95 -37.22
CA LYS A 274 -15.61 -5.23 -35.95
C LYS A 274 -14.97 -6.62 -35.98
N PRO A 275 -13.75 -6.79 -35.48
CA PRO A 275 -13.24 -8.13 -35.15
C PRO A 275 -13.71 -8.58 -33.75
N LYS A 276 -14.21 -9.80 -33.70
CA LYS A 276 -14.55 -10.55 -32.48
C LYS A 276 -13.28 -10.93 -31.73
N SER A 277 -13.15 -10.58 -30.45
CA SER A 277 -12.11 -11.10 -29.57
C SER A 277 -12.53 -12.46 -29.01
N THR A 278 -11.75 -13.48 -29.32
CA THR A 278 -11.83 -14.84 -28.80
C THR A 278 -11.35 -14.89 -27.34
N LYS A 279 -12.21 -15.36 -26.46
CA LYS A 279 -11.89 -15.74 -25.08
C LYS A 279 -10.99 -16.97 -25.07
N ARG A 280 -9.79 -16.84 -24.56
CA ARG A 280 -8.89 -17.96 -24.27
C ARG A 280 -8.98 -18.28 -22.78
N THR A 281 -9.69 -19.34 -22.45
CA THR A 281 -9.71 -19.97 -21.12
C THR A 281 -8.44 -20.79 -20.95
N THR A 282 -7.58 -20.41 -20.02
CA THR A 282 -6.55 -21.29 -19.48
C THR A 282 -6.89 -21.63 -18.04
N LYS A 283 -7.35 -22.85 -17.81
CA LYS A 283 -7.34 -23.52 -16.51
C LYS A 283 -5.89 -23.90 -16.20
N ALA A 284 -5.32 -23.37 -15.14
CA ALA A 284 -4.16 -23.96 -14.47
C ALA A 284 -4.55 -24.20 -13.02
N THR A 285 -4.78 -25.45 -12.69
CA THR A 285 -4.86 -25.97 -11.32
C THR A 285 -3.45 -26.27 -10.89
N ASP A 286 -2.88 -25.45 -10.03
CA ASP A 286 -1.67 -25.82 -9.29
C ASP A 286 -2.06 -26.08 -7.83
N LYS A 287 -2.12 -27.37 -7.50
CA LYS A 287 -2.29 -27.89 -6.15
C LYS A 287 -0.91 -28.28 -5.66
N ASN A 288 -0.14 -27.34 -5.08
CA ASN A 288 0.96 -27.63 -4.16
C ASN A 288 1.53 -26.31 -3.64
N GLN A 289 0.89 -25.75 -2.61
CA GLN A 289 1.55 -24.85 -1.70
C GLN A 289 1.57 -25.51 -0.32
N PRO A 290 2.74 -25.68 0.30
CA PRO A 290 2.78 -26.11 1.69
C PRO A 290 2.18 -25.02 2.58
N SER A 291 1.25 -25.40 3.47
CA SER A 291 0.67 -24.49 4.46
C SER A 291 1.75 -24.11 5.47
N LEU A 292 2.18 -22.86 5.46
CA LEU A 292 3.16 -22.27 6.39
C LEU A 292 2.67 -22.23 7.86
N PHE A 293 1.45 -22.70 8.14
CA PHE A 293 0.82 -22.62 9.46
C PHE A 293 0.07 -23.90 9.88
N SER A 294 0.53 -25.08 9.49
CA SER A 294 -0.09 -26.35 9.92
C SER A 294 0.21 -26.78 11.38
N GLY A 295 0.50 -25.83 12.25
CA GLY A 295 0.83 -26.09 13.66
C GLY A 295 -0.04 -25.36 14.69
N LEU A 296 -1.22 -24.85 14.31
CA LEU A 296 -2.14 -24.16 15.23
C LEU A 296 -3.49 -24.87 15.24
N SER A 297 -3.55 -26.03 15.85
CA SER A 297 -4.78 -26.66 16.35
C SER A 297 -4.76 -26.65 17.88
#